data_43a8d52b1d027af9482cdd7ddfbe3043
#
_entry.id   43a8d52b1d027af9482cdd7ddfbe3043
#
_cell.length_a   1.000
_cell.length_b   1.000
_cell.length_c   1.000
_cell.angle_alpha   90.00
_cell.angle_beta   90.00
_cell.angle_gamma   90.00
#
_symmetry.space_group_name_H-M   'P 1'
#
loop_
_entity.id
_entity.type
_entity.pdbx_description
1 polymer ?
#
loop_
_entity_poly.entity_id
_entity_poly.type
_entity_poly.pdbx_seq_one_letter_code
_entity_poly.pdbx_strand_id
1 'polypeptide(L)'
;HSPAFERLLAEIDLVAGTSLPVLISGETGTGKELVAHRIHQLSPRADKPMISVNCAALPEHLLESELFGHVRGAFSGAVSDRKGKFELADGGSLFLDEIGELAPAAQASLLRALQDGQLQRLGSDREHQVDVRLIAATNRDLAEEVRQGPFRADLYHRLGVYPLSVPALRDRQTDGVVLAGGFIEENRRRMGLRGLRLEADAEAAIRGYSWPGNVRELEHVISRATLKAIGRRQGHPVEPDGILRLTVADLGRDCISATIPPAP
;
A
#
# COMPACT_ATOMS: atom_id res chain seq x y z
N HIS A 1 4.83 6.87 18.16
CA HIS A 1 4.34 7.29 16.84
C HIS A 1 4.33 8.81 16.76
N SER A 2 4.48 9.36 15.54
CA SER A 2 4.32 10.79 15.29
C SER A 2 2.86 11.22 15.47
N PRO A 3 2.60 12.50 15.84
CA PRO A 3 1.23 13.00 15.99
C PRO A 3 0.40 12.88 14.69
N ALA A 4 1.03 12.94 13.52
CA ALA A 4 0.36 12.76 12.24
C ALA A 4 -0.13 11.32 12.07
N PHE A 5 0.68 10.35 12.49
CA PHE A 5 0.32 8.94 12.41
C PHE A 5 -0.70 8.52 13.48
N GLU A 6 -0.64 9.11 14.68
CA GLU A 6 -1.65 8.89 15.74
C GLU A 6 -3.04 9.38 15.30
N ARG A 7 -3.12 10.53 14.64
CA ARG A 7 -4.39 11.00 14.05
C ARG A 7 -4.94 10.03 13.01
N LEU A 8 -4.08 9.52 12.12
CA LEU A 8 -4.49 8.50 11.14
C LEU A 8 -5.03 7.24 11.83
N LEU A 9 -4.39 6.77 12.91
CA LEU A 9 -4.87 5.60 13.66
C LEU A 9 -6.25 5.85 14.27
N ALA A 10 -6.49 7.03 14.84
CA ALA A 10 -7.79 7.40 15.39
C ALA A 10 -8.88 7.44 14.31
N GLU A 11 -8.57 7.96 13.11
CA GLU A 11 -9.51 7.96 11.98
C GLU A 11 -9.78 6.53 11.46
N ILE A 12 -8.77 5.65 11.44
CA ILE A 12 -8.94 4.24 11.11
C ILE A 12 -9.89 3.56 12.08
N ASP A 13 -9.70 3.74 13.39
CA ASP A 13 -10.55 3.15 14.43
C ASP A 13 -12.00 3.62 14.30
N LEU A 14 -12.21 4.91 13.97
CA LEU A 14 -13.54 5.47 13.76
C LEU A 14 -14.24 4.87 12.53
N VAL A 15 -13.56 4.85 11.37
CA VAL A 15 -14.19 4.40 10.11
C VAL A 15 -14.33 2.89 10.03
N ALA A 16 -13.50 2.13 10.72
CA ALA A 16 -13.52 0.67 10.69
C ALA A 16 -14.88 0.10 11.11
N GLY A 17 -15.53 0.69 12.12
CA GLY A 17 -16.83 0.28 12.61
C GLY A 17 -18.02 0.56 11.66
N THR A 18 -17.78 1.25 10.54
CA THR A 18 -18.81 1.62 9.56
C THR A 18 -18.79 0.72 8.33
N SER A 19 -19.86 0.79 7.50
CA SER A 19 -19.87 0.18 6.16
C SER A 19 -19.50 1.16 5.04
N LEU A 20 -19.11 2.38 5.38
CA LEU A 20 -18.78 3.43 4.39
C LEU A 20 -17.62 3.01 3.49
N PRO A 21 -17.65 3.37 2.20
CA PRO A 21 -16.48 3.33 1.34
C PRO A 21 -15.36 4.22 1.90
N VAL A 22 -14.12 3.76 1.81
CA VAL A 22 -12.95 4.49 2.28
C VAL A 22 -11.99 4.72 1.11
N LEU A 23 -11.58 5.98 0.91
CA LEU A 23 -10.58 6.35 -0.08
C LEU A 23 -9.27 6.73 0.63
N ILE A 24 -8.25 5.90 0.48
CA ILE A 24 -6.93 6.08 1.08
C ILE A 24 -6.02 6.78 0.07
N SER A 25 -5.61 8.01 0.35
CA SER A 25 -4.63 8.76 -0.44
C SER A 25 -3.26 8.75 0.24
N GLY A 26 -2.19 8.86 -0.54
CA GLY A 26 -0.83 8.96 -0.04
C GLY A 26 0.19 8.52 -1.07
N GLU A 27 1.42 8.98 -0.92
CA GLU A 27 2.53 8.65 -1.82
C GLU A 27 2.78 7.15 -1.90
N THR A 28 3.45 6.73 -2.98
CA THR A 28 3.88 5.33 -3.13
C THR A 28 4.79 4.92 -1.98
N GLY A 29 4.57 3.71 -1.44
CA GLY A 29 5.39 3.16 -0.37
C GLY A 29 5.09 3.67 1.04
N THR A 30 4.01 4.45 1.26
CA THR A 30 3.60 4.95 2.59
C THR A 30 2.92 3.91 3.47
N GLY A 31 2.47 2.77 2.91
CA GLY A 31 1.80 1.69 3.63
C GLY A 31 0.27 1.72 3.51
N LYS A 32 -0.30 2.27 2.43
CA LYS A 32 -1.77 2.31 2.19
C LYS A 32 -2.44 0.95 2.30
N GLU A 33 -1.78 -0.11 1.82
CA GLU A 33 -2.29 -1.49 1.92
C GLU A 33 -2.41 -1.96 3.39
N LEU A 34 -1.43 -1.63 4.24
CA LEU A 34 -1.48 -1.95 5.67
C LEU A 34 -2.63 -1.21 6.37
N VAL A 35 -2.89 0.04 5.96
CA VAL A 35 -4.05 0.81 6.44
C VAL A 35 -5.36 0.13 6.03
N ALA A 36 -5.49 -0.31 4.78
CA ALA A 36 -6.67 -1.03 4.30
C ALA A 36 -6.90 -2.34 5.07
N HIS A 37 -5.85 -3.12 5.29
CA HIS A 37 -5.91 -4.35 6.10
C HIS A 37 -6.33 -4.04 7.55
N ARG A 38 -5.80 -2.98 8.15
CA ARG A 38 -6.17 -2.59 9.52
C ARG A 38 -7.63 -2.19 9.63
N ILE A 39 -8.17 -1.43 8.65
CA ILE A 39 -9.59 -1.08 8.58
C ILE A 39 -10.46 -2.33 8.53
N HIS A 40 -10.10 -3.31 7.70
CA HIS A 40 -10.85 -4.56 7.60
C HIS A 40 -10.79 -5.36 8.92
N GLN A 41 -9.61 -5.53 9.51
CA GLN A 41 -9.41 -6.27 10.76
C GLN A 41 -10.20 -5.71 11.94
N LEU A 42 -10.42 -4.40 11.98
CA LEU A 42 -11.20 -3.72 13.02
C LEU A 42 -12.69 -3.59 12.68
N SER A 43 -13.11 -4.05 11.50
CA SER A 43 -14.48 -3.90 11.03
C SER A 43 -15.39 -5.06 11.53
N PRO A 44 -16.73 -4.89 11.46
CA PRO A 44 -17.68 -5.98 11.69
C PRO A 44 -17.53 -7.16 10.70
N ARG A 45 -16.71 -6.99 9.63
CA ARG A 45 -16.44 -8.01 8.61
C ARG A 45 -15.05 -8.64 8.75
N ALA A 46 -14.40 -8.51 9.91
CA ALA A 46 -13.03 -8.99 10.14
C ALA A 46 -12.85 -10.50 9.93
N ASP A 47 -13.90 -11.29 10.14
CA ASP A 47 -13.96 -12.74 9.92
C ASP A 47 -14.39 -13.13 8.50
N LYS A 48 -14.67 -12.16 7.64
CA LYS A 48 -15.10 -12.34 6.24
C LYS A 48 -13.92 -12.17 5.28
N PRO A 49 -14.05 -12.58 4.01
CA PRO A 49 -12.98 -12.41 3.04
C PRO A 49 -12.60 -10.94 2.85
N MET A 50 -11.30 -10.66 2.79
CA MET A 50 -10.75 -9.44 2.22
C MET A 50 -10.03 -9.80 0.93
N ILE A 51 -10.56 -9.33 -0.19
CA ILE A 51 -9.97 -9.54 -1.51
C ILE A 51 -9.23 -8.28 -1.91
N SER A 52 -7.96 -8.42 -2.33
CA SER A 52 -7.13 -7.29 -2.78
C SER A 52 -6.87 -7.39 -4.28
N VAL A 53 -6.94 -6.26 -4.97
CA VAL A 53 -6.63 -6.14 -6.40
C VAL A 53 -5.80 -4.88 -6.59
N ASN A 54 -4.65 -5.01 -7.26
CA ASN A 54 -3.87 -3.87 -7.71
C ASN A 54 -4.28 -3.54 -9.16
N CYS A 55 -4.89 -2.37 -9.36
CA CYS A 55 -5.42 -1.96 -10.66
C CYS A 55 -4.32 -1.63 -11.69
N ALA A 56 -3.10 -1.32 -11.24
CA ALA A 56 -1.96 -1.08 -12.11
C ALA A 56 -1.24 -2.36 -12.58
N ALA A 57 -1.53 -3.52 -11.96
CA ALA A 57 -0.78 -4.75 -12.21
C ALA A 57 -1.22 -5.51 -13.48
N LEU A 58 -2.38 -5.20 -14.05
CA LEU A 58 -3.00 -5.92 -15.15
C LEU A 58 -3.37 -4.99 -16.31
N PRO A 59 -3.26 -5.47 -17.57
CA PRO A 59 -3.87 -4.77 -18.70
C PRO A 59 -5.37 -4.54 -18.50
N GLU A 60 -5.90 -3.45 -19.04
CA GLU A 60 -7.27 -2.98 -18.85
C GLU A 60 -8.33 -4.07 -19.02
N HIS A 61 -8.32 -4.79 -20.14
CA HIS A 61 -9.29 -5.85 -20.45
C HIS A 61 -9.22 -7.06 -19.49
N LEU A 62 -8.04 -7.35 -18.95
CA LEU A 62 -7.87 -8.39 -17.94
C LEU A 62 -8.33 -7.92 -16.57
N LEU A 63 -8.07 -6.67 -16.23
CA LEU A 63 -8.50 -6.07 -14.96
C LEU A 63 -10.02 -6.07 -14.85
N GLU A 64 -10.74 -5.67 -15.91
CA GLU A 64 -12.19 -5.68 -15.94
C GLU A 64 -12.76 -7.10 -15.74
N SER A 65 -12.19 -8.08 -16.44
CA SER A 65 -12.55 -9.49 -16.28
C SER A 65 -12.22 -10.04 -14.87
N GLU A 66 -11.10 -9.64 -14.26
CA GLU A 66 -10.76 -10.01 -12.88
C GLU A 66 -11.74 -9.40 -11.88
N LEU A 67 -12.10 -8.13 -12.04
CA LEU A 67 -12.99 -7.44 -11.10
C LEU A 67 -14.42 -7.95 -11.17
N PHE A 68 -14.98 -8.04 -12.38
CA PHE A 68 -16.41 -8.28 -12.58
C PHE A 68 -16.74 -9.71 -13.01
N GLY A 69 -15.72 -10.50 -13.42
CA GLY A 69 -15.92 -11.83 -13.97
C GLY A 69 -16.35 -11.80 -15.44
N HIS A 70 -16.44 -12.96 -16.05
CA HIS A 70 -16.88 -13.11 -17.43
C HIS A 70 -17.63 -14.43 -17.64
N VAL A 71 -18.46 -14.47 -18.67
CA VAL A 71 -19.04 -15.72 -19.18
C VAL A 71 -18.22 -16.23 -20.35
N ARG A 72 -18.33 -17.51 -20.64
CA ARG A 72 -17.70 -18.15 -21.80
C ARG A 72 -18.06 -17.39 -23.09
N GLY A 73 -17.04 -17.07 -23.88
CA GLY A 73 -17.21 -16.34 -25.15
C GLY A 73 -17.30 -14.83 -25.03
N ALA A 74 -17.16 -14.25 -23.84
CA ALA A 74 -17.19 -12.79 -23.63
C ALA A 74 -16.08 -12.03 -24.40
N PHE A 75 -14.93 -12.69 -24.60
CA PHE A 75 -13.79 -12.19 -25.39
C PHE A 75 -12.96 -13.34 -25.93
N SER A 76 -12.02 -13.06 -26.86
CA SER A 76 -11.10 -14.06 -27.37
C SER A 76 -10.22 -14.61 -26.23
N GLY A 77 -10.40 -15.91 -25.91
CA GLY A 77 -9.73 -16.58 -24.80
C GLY A 77 -10.63 -16.83 -23.56
N ALA A 78 -11.87 -16.36 -23.53
CA ALA A 78 -12.85 -16.69 -22.51
C ALA A 78 -13.43 -18.10 -22.73
N VAL A 79 -12.68 -19.13 -22.37
CA VAL A 79 -13.03 -20.55 -22.61
C VAL A 79 -14.05 -21.11 -21.60
N SER A 80 -14.22 -20.47 -20.44
CA SER A 80 -15.13 -20.87 -19.37
C SER A 80 -15.68 -19.65 -18.64
N ASP A 81 -16.75 -19.84 -17.87
CA ASP A 81 -17.27 -18.83 -16.96
C ASP A 81 -16.28 -18.62 -15.79
N ARG A 82 -16.09 -17.36 -15.36
CA ARG A 82 -15.26 -17.03 -14.21
C ARG A 82 -15.92 -15.99 -13.33
N LYS A 83 -15.94 -16.24 -12.02
CA LYS A 83 -16.36 -15.27 -11.02
C LYS A 83 -15.36 -14.16 -10.88
N GLY A 84 -15.85 -12.93 -10.76
CA GLY A 84 -15.01 -11.75 -10.48
C GLY A 84 -14.66 -11.59 -9.01
N LYS A 85 -13.71 -10.70 -8.73
CA LYS A 85 -13.26 -10.39 -7.36
C LYS A 85 -14.40 -9.80 -6.50
N PHE A 86 -15.32 -9.07 -7.08
CA PHE A 86 -16.52 -8.59 -6.38
C PHE A 86 -17.38 -9.75 -5.85
N GLU A 87 -17.64 -10.77 -6.67
CA GLU A 87 -18.38 -11.94 -6.22
C GLU A 87 -17.63 -12.73 -5.14
N LEU A 88 -16.30 -12.80 -5.23
CA LEU A 88 -15.44 -13.47 -4.24
C LEU A 88 -15.38 -12.71 -2.91
N ALA A 89 -15.59 -11.39 -2.94
CA ALA A 89 -15.59 -10.51 -1.76
C ALA A 89 -16.99 -10.36 -1.13
N ASP A 90 -18.01 -11.04 -1.67
CA ASP A 90 -19.38 -10.91 -1.19
C ASP A 90 -19.52 -11.22 0.30
N GLY A 91 -20.20 -10.35 1.03
CA GLY A 91 -20.29 -10.35 2.50
C GLY A 91 -19.05 -9.81 3.21
N GLY A 92 -17.95 -9.56 2.50
CA GLY A 92 -16.65 -9.13 3.02
C GLY A 92 -16.22 -7.73 2.56
N SER A 93 -14.92 -7.59 2.27
CA SER A 93 -14.30 -6.33 1.80
C SER A 93 -13.52 -6.54 0.51
N LEU A 94 -13.56 -5.54 -0.37
CA LEU A 94 -12.71 -5.47 -1.56
C LEU A 94 -11.76 -4.28 -1.41
N PHE A 95 -10.47 -4.54 -1.50
CA PHE A 95 -9.44 -3.51 -1.54
C PHE A 95 -8.95 -3.32 -2.98
N LEU A 96 -9.09 -2.10 -3.50
CA LEU A 96 -8.61 -1.70 -4.83
C LEU A 96 -7.42 -0.75 -4.65
N ASP A 97 -6.21 -1.24 -4.91
CA ASP A 97 -5.01 -0.41 -4.91
C ASP A 97 -4.82 0.25 -6.28
N GLU A 98 -4.29 1.47 -6.28
CA GLU A 98 -4.07 2.31 -7.46
C GLU A 98 -5.36 2.48 -8.31
N ILE A 99 -6.47 2.88 -7.66
CA ILE A 99 -7.80 3.03 -8.26
C ILE A 99 -7.81 4.02 -9.43
N GLY A 100 -6.90 5.00 -9.46
CA GLY A 100 -6.74 5.96 -10.56
C GLY A 100 -6.31 5.33 -11.90
N GLU A 101 -5.87 4.07 -11.90
CA GLU A 101 -5.52 3.33 -13.12
C GLU A 101 -6.72 2.67 -13.80
N LEU A 102 -7.93 2.78 -13.22
CA LEU A 102 -9.12 2.18 -13.82
C LEU A 102 -9.50 2.88 -15.13
N ALA A 103 -9.71 2.08 -16.17
CA ALA A 103 -10.27 2.52 -17.42
C ALA A 103 -11.72 3.01 -17.28
N PRO A 104 -12.20 3.91 -18.15
CA PRO A 104 -13.55 4.48 -18.07
C PRO A 104 -14.68 3.44 -18.01
N ALA A 105 -14.56 2.31 -18.72
CA ALA A 105 -15.55 1.24 -18.69
C ALA A 105 -15.62 0.56 -17.32
N ALA A 106 -14.45 0.23 -16.74
CA ALA A 106 -14.36 -0.34 -15.40
C ALA A 106 -14.86 0.64 -14.32
N GLN A 107 -14.60 1.95 -14.46
CA GLN A 107 -15.15 2.97 -13.57
C GLN A 107 -16.68 2.98 -13.58
N ALA A 108 -17.33 2.85 -14.76
CA ALA A 108 -18.78 2.80 -14.86
C ALA A 108 -19.38 1.53 -14.20
N SER A 109 -18.74 0.38 -14.40
CA SER A 109 -19.16 -0.89 -13.77
C SER A 109 -18.98 -0.85 -12.26
N LEU A 110 -17.86 -0.26 -11.78
CA LEU A 110 -17.61 -0.06 -10.35
C LEU A 110 -18.67 0.84 -9.70
N LEU A 111 -19.05 1.93 -10.38
CA LEU A 111 -20.07 2.84 -9.88
C LEU A 111 -21.42 2.12 -9.67
N ARG A 112 -21.86 1.29 -10.63
CA ARG A 112 -23.09 0.49 -10.49
C ARG A 112 -23.02 -0.46 -9.29
N ALA A 113 -21.89 -1.17 -9.14
CA ALA A 113 -21.69 -2.05 -8.00
C ALA A 113 -21.77 -1.32 -6.65
N LEU A 114 -21.27 -0.07 -6.59
CA LEU A 114 -21.30 0.76 -5.37
C LEU A 114 -22.65 1.42 -5.09
N GLN A 115 -23.44 1.73 -6.12
CA GLN A 115 -24.73 2.38 -5.96
C GLN A 115 -25.84 1.39 -5.61
N ASP A 116 -25.94 0.32 -6.38
CA ASP A 116 -27.09 -0.59 -6.38
C ASP A 116 -26.72 -1.97 -5.84
N GLY A 117 -25.45 -2.24 -5.56
CA GLY A 117 -24.96 -3.59 -5.23
C GLY A 117 -25.05 -4.54 -6.42
N GLN A 118 -25.30 -4.02 -7.63
CA GLN A 118 -25.53 -4.82 -8.83
C GLN A 118 -24.23 -5.00 -9.61
N LEU A 119 -23.94 -6.25 -9.92
CA LEU A 119 -22.78 -6.68 -10.69
C LEU A 119 -23.22 -7.43 -11.94
N GLN A 120 -22.60 -7.10 -13.08
CA GLN A 120 -22.81 -7.79 -14.34
C GLN A 120 -21.48 -8.34 -14.84
N ARG A 121 -21.44 -9.64 -15.16
CA ARG A 121 -20.24 -10.26 -15.75
C ARG A 121 -20.09 -9.82 -17.20
N LEU A 122 -18.86 -9.71 -17.67
CA LEU A 122 -18.56 -9.42 -19.06
C LEU A 122 -19.20 -10.47 -19.97
N GLY A 123 -19.89 -10.01 -21.03
CA GLY A 123 -20.61 -10.86 -21.98
C GLY A 123 -21.93 -11.43 -21.47
N SER A 124 -22.44 -10.99 -20.33
CA SER A 124 -23.71 -11.44 -19.76
C SER A 124 -24.63 -10.26 -19.48
N ASP A 125 -25.91 -10.42 -19.76
CA ASP A 125 -26.97 -9.47 -19.36
C ASP A 125 -27.54 -9.79 -17.96
N ARG A 126 -27.03 -10.84 -17.30
CA ARG A 126 -27.50 -11.27 -15.99
C ARG A 126 -26.87 -10.47 -14.89
N GLU A 127 -27.70 -9.85 -14.06
CA GLU A 127 -27.28 -9.14 -12.86
C GLU A 127 -27.12 -10.07 -11.66
N HIS A 128 -26.11 -9.81 -10.83
CA HIS A 128 -25.86 -10.47 -9.57
C HIS A 128 -25.85 -9.42 -8.45
N GLN A 129 -26.51 -9.70 -7.35
CA GLN A 129 -26.48 -8.85 -6.17
C GLN A 129 -25.27 -9.21 -5.32
N VAL A 130 -24.52 -8.20 -4.86
CA VAL A 130 -23.36 -8.35 -3.97
C VAL A 130 -23.39 -7.31 -2.85
N ASP A 131 -22.97 -7.71 -1.66
CA ASP A 131 -22.77 -6.82 -0.51
C ASP A 131 -21.28 -6.75 -0.16
N VAL A 132 -20.57 -5.78 -0.72
CA VAL A 132 -19.13 -5.63 -0.57
C VAL A 132 -18.78 -4.26 0.00
N ARG A 133 -18.02 -4.24 1.09
CA ARG A 133 -17.40 -3.01 1.58
C ARG A 133 -16.19 -2.66 0.72
N LEU A 134 -16.18 -1.48 0.09
CA LEU A 134 -15.06 -1.04 -0.72
C LEU A 134 -14.07 -0.21 0.10
N ILE A 135 -12.78 -0.54 -0.05
CA ILE A 135 -11.64 0.25 0.39
C ILE A 135 -10.79 0.50 -0.86
N ALA A 136 -10.58 1.75 -1.23
CA ALA A 136 -9.79 2.11 -2.40
C ALA A 136 -8.54 2.88 -1.98
N ALA A 137 -7.44 2.71 -2.71
CA ALA A 137 -6.21 3.46 -2.48
C ALA A 137 -5.66 4.06 -3.78
N THR A 138 -4.99 5.20 -3.65
CA THR A 138 -4.34 5.86 -4.78
C THR A 138 -3.15 6.72 -4.33
N ASN A 139 -2.16 6.87 -5.19
CA ASN A 139 -1.10 7.86 -5.06
C ASN A 139 -1.34 9.11 -5.93
N ARG A 140 -2.42 9.13 -6.75
CA ARG A 140 -2.78 10.22 -7.65
C ARG A 140 -3.75 11.20 -6.98
N ASP A 141 -3.74 12.45 -7.45
CA ASP A 141 -4.77 13.43 -7.12
C ASP A 141 -6.01 13.18 -8.00
N LEU A 142 -6.95 12.37 -7.49
CA LEU A 142 -8.19 12.06 -8.21
C LEU A 142 -9.05 13.31 -8.47
N ALA A 143 -8.98 14.34 -7.62
CA ALA A 143 -9.72 15.57 -7.84
C ALA A 143 -9.18 16.31 -9.09
N GLU A 144 -7.85 16.29 -9.30
CA GLU A 144 -7.25 16.81 -10.53
C GLU A 144 -7.61 15.93 -11.74
N GLU A 145 -7.59 14.60 -11.61
CA GLU A 145 -7.98 13.71 -12.71
C GLU A 145 -9.45 13.86 -13.11
N VAL A 146 -10.33 14.17 -12.15
CA VAL A 146 -11.73 14.54 -12.47
C VAL A 146 -11.79 15.84 -13.30
N ARG A 147 -10.99 16.86 -12.94
CA ARG A 147 -10.94 18.12 -13.71
C ARG A 147 -10.41 17.93 -15.14
N GLN A 148 -9.43 17.04 -15.30
CA GLN A 148 -8.82 16.73 -16.60
C GLN A 148 -9.61 15.72 -17.43
N GLY A 149 -10.57 15.01 -16.84
CA GLY A 149 -11.49 14.10 -17.51
C GLY A 149 -11.21 12.60 -17.48
N PRO A 150 -10.00 12.09 -17.12
CA PRO A 150 -9.77 10.64 -17.12
C PRO A 150 -10.51 9.89 -16.00
N PHE A 151 -10.85 10.58 -14.88
CA PHE A 151 -11.61 9.98 -13.80
C PHE A 151 -13.02 10.58 -13.68
N ARG A 152 -14.02 9.74 -13.49
CA ARG A 152 -15.43 10.17 -13.41
C ARG A 152 -15.74 10.87 -12.09
N ALA A 153 -16.39 12.02 -12.16
CA ALA A 153 -16.79 12.80 -10.99
C ALA A 153 -17.78 12.05 -10.07
N ASP A 154 -18.75 11.33 -10.68
CA ASP A 154 -19.74 10.58 -9.93
C ASP A 154 -19.13 9.43 -9.12
N LEU A 155 -18.15 8.72 -9.69
CA LEU A 155 -17.39 7.69 -8.99
C LEU A 155 -16.51 8.29 -7.88
N TYR A 156 -15.82 9.39 -8.16
CA TYR A 156 -15.01 10.09 -7.17
C TYR A 156 -15.80 10.45 -5.91
N HIS A 157 -16.99 11.04 -6.08
CA HIS A 157 -17.87 11.38 -4.95
C HIS A 157 -18.39 10.15 -4.20
N ARG A 158 -18.58 9.04 -4.89
CA ARG A 158 -19.04 7.79 -4.25
C ARG A 158 -17.93 7.08 -3.47
N LEU A 159 -16.68 7.15 -3.96
CA LEU A 159 -15.50 6.63 -3.28
C LEU A 159 -15.07 7.49 -2.08
N GLY A 160 -15.12 8.81 -2.26
CA GLY A 160 -14.62 9.81 -1.32
C GLY A 160 -15.55 10.10 -0.14
N VAL A 161 -16.45 9.18 0.23
CA VAL A 161 -17.34 9.36 1.39
C VAL A 161 -16.52 9.50 2.68
N TYR A 162 -15.48 8.70 2.84
CA TYR A 162 -14.53 8.83 3.93
C TYR A 162 -13.08 8.88 3.39
N PRO A 163 -12.50 10.08 3.19
CA PRO A 163 -11.12 10.21 2.75
C PRO A 163 -10.15 10.02 3.93
N LEU A 164 -9.12 9.19 3.74
CA LEU A 164 -8.00 9.03 4.66
C LEU A 164 -6.70 9.40 3.95
N SER A 165 -5.88 10.24 4.57
CA SER A 165 -4.57 10.60 4.05
C SER A 165 -3.45 9.95 4.85
N VAL A 166 -2.64 9.12 4.19
CA VAL A 166 -1.46 8.49 4.81
C VAL A 166 -0.27 9.44 4.64
N PRO A 167 0.27 10.00 5.75
CA PRO A 167 1.36 10.96 5.66
C PRO A 167 2.63 10.31 5.11
N ALA A 168 3.41 11.09 4.34
CA ALA A 168 4.72 10.66 3.87
C ALA A 168 5.68 10.44 5.04
N LEU A 169 6.72 9.60 4.86
CA LEU A 169 7.63 9.24 5.95
C LEU A 169 8.37 10.48 6.50
N ARG A 170 8.73 11.44 5.64
CA ARG A 170 9.34 12.72 6.04
C ARG A 170 8.46 13.56 6.98
N ASP A 171 7.14 13.41 6.91
CA ASP A 171 6.17 14.15 7.73
C ASP A 171 5.86 13.43 9.05
N ARG A 172 6.44 12.22 9.27
CA ARG A 172 6.27 11.40 10.48
C ARG A 172 7.40 11.55 11.49
N GLN A 173 8.22 12.61 11.39
CA GLN A 173 9.29 12.93 12.34
C GLN A 173 10.24 11.75 12.63
N THR A 174 10.15 11.17 13.84
CA THR A 174 11.03 10.10 14.32
C THR A 174 10.62 8.70 13.90
N ASP A 175 9.46 8.54 13.25
CA ASP A 175 8.95 7.20 12.87
C ASP A 175 9.92 6.45 11.94
N GLY A 176 10.69 7.15 11.12
CA GLY A 176 11.70 6.53 10.24
C GLY A 176 12.73 5.70 11.00
N VAL A 177 13.22 6.18 12.15
CA VAL A 177 14.18 5.43 12.98
C VAL A 177 13.51 4.25 13.68
N VAL A 178 12.28 4.43 14.15
CA VAL A 178 11.51 3.35 14.79
C VAL A 178 11.24 2.22 13.79
N LEU A 179 10.82 2.56 12.57
CA LEU A 179 10.61 1.60 11.49
C LEU A 179 11.92 0.90 11.09
N ALA A 180 13.02 1.64 10.98
CA ALA A 180 14.33 1.07 10.72
C ALA A 180 14.72 0.04 11.79
N GLY A 181 14.45 0.32 13.07
CA GLY A 181 14.65 -0.63 14.17
C GLY A 181 13.85 -1.93 13.98
N GLY A 182 12.59 -1.81 13.54
CA GLY A 182 11.75 -2.97 13.20
C GLY A 182 12.33 -3.81 12.05
N PHE A 183 12.73 -3.16 10.95
CA PHE A 183 13.35 -3.85 9.80
C PHE A 183 14.70 -4.48 10.14
N ILE A 184 15.48 -3.86 11.02
CA ILE A 184 16.73 -4.42 11.54
C ILE A 184 16.47 -5.71 12.30
N GLU A 185 15.48 -5.73 13.19
CA GLU A 185 15.15 -6.92 13.97
C GLU A 185 14.60 -8.04 13.07
N GLU A 186 13.80 -7.69 12.05
CA GLU A 186 13.32 -8.64 11.06
C GLU A 186 14.49 -9.25 10.25
N ASN A 187 15.40 -8.41 9.73
CA ASN A 187 16.60 -8.87 9.03
C ASN A 187 17.51 -9.72 9.93
N ARG A 188 17.68 -9.33 11.21
CA ARG A 188 18.44 -10.10 12.19
C ARG A 188 17.91 -11.52 12.31
N ARG A 189 16.58 -11.68 12.46
CA ARG A 189 15.94 -13.01 12.59
C ARG A 189 16.07 -13.81 11.29
N ARG A 190 15.76 -13.19 10.15
CA ARG A 190 15.79 -13.85 8.84
C ARG A 190 17.18 -14.35 8.47
N MET A 191 18.25 -13.64 8.87
CA MET A 191 19.63 -13.97 8.52
C MET A 191 20.37 -14.70 9.65
N GLY A 192 19.71 -15.05 10.76
CA GLY A 192 20.29 -15.82 11.88
C GLY A 192 21.43 -15.07 12.60
N LEU A 193 21.41 -13.72 12.60
CA LEU A 193 22.43 -12.90 13.23
C LEU A 193 22.23 -12.85 14.75
N ARG A 194 23.34 -12.89 15.53
CA ARG A 194 23.31 -12.73 16.99
C ARG A 194 22.80 -11.34 17.39
N GLY A 195 23.29 -10.29 16.72
CA GLY A 195 22.89 -8.92 16.94
C GLY A 195 23.06 -8.10 15.66
N LEU A 196 22.20 -7.10 15.48
CA LEU A 196 22.26 -6.13 14.39
C LEU A 196 21.82 -4.77 14.95
N ARG A 197 22.64 -3.72 14.78
CA ARG A 197 22.37 -2.39 15.31
C ARG A 197 22.71 -1.30 14.31
N LEU A 198 22.03 -0.15 14.39
CA LEU A 198 22.44 1.10 13.74
C LEU A 198 23.52 1.78 14.57
N GLU A 199 24.54 2.32 13.91
CA GLU A 199 25.45 3.31 14.48
C GLU A 199 24.80 4.70 14.48
N ALA A 200 25.30 5.59 15.32
CA ALA A 200 24.74 6.93 15.50
C ALA A 200 24.75 7.78 14.21
N ASP A 201 25.77 7.61 13.36
CA ASP A 201 25.88 8.27 12.05
C ASP A 201 24.81 7.76 11.06
N ALA A 202 24.55 6.47 11.05
CA ALA A 202 23.49 5.87 10.25
C ALA A 202 22.09 6.31 10.71
N GLU A 203 21.87 6.40 12.03
CA GLU A 203 20.62 6.91 12.60
C GLU A 203 20.40 8.38 12.21
N ALA A 204 21.44 9.21 12.28
CA ALA A 204 21.38 10.61 11.86
C ALA A 204 21.04 10.74 10.36
N ALA A 205 21.64 9.90 9.52
CA ALA A 205 21.36 9.86 8.09
C ALA A 205 19.89 9.47 7.80
N ILE A 206 19.34 8.48 8.52
CA ILE A 206 17.93 8.07 8.39
C ILE A 206 16.98 9.22 8.76
N ARG A 207 17.32 9.99 9.80
CA ARG A 207 16.51 11.16 10.22
C ARG A 207 16.54 12.31 9.21
N GLY A 208 17.67 12.52 8.56
CA GLY A 208 17.90 13.64 7.64
C GLY A 208 17.44 13.39 6.20
N TYR A 209 17.17 12.15 5.81
CA TYR A 209 16.80 11.81 4.44
C TYR A 209 15.29 11.96 4.20
N SER A 210 14.93 12.44 3.00
CA SER A 210 13.54 12.78 2.66
C SER A 210 12.66 11.57 2.32
N TRP A 211 13.25 10.41 2.07
CA TRP A 211 12.57 9.14 1.75
C TRP A 211 11.53 9.25 0.63
N PRO A 212 11.92 9.59 -0.62
CA PRO A 212 10.99 9.72 -1.73
C PRO A 212 10.18 8.43 -2.01
N GLY A 213 10.77 7.26 -1.74
CA GLY A 213 10.08 5.96 -1.79
C GLY A 213 9.47 5.54 -0.46
N ASN A 214 9.42 6.43 0.53
CA ASN A 214 8.78 6.23 1.82
C ASN A 214 9.26 4.98 2.58
N VAL A 215 8.34 4.25 3.22
CA VAL A 215 8.63 3.07 4.05
C VAL A 215 9.21 1.93 3.21
N ARG A 216 8.76 1.77 1.97
CA ARG A 216 9.28 0.73 1.05
C ARG A 216 10.76 0.97 0.72
N GLU A 217 11.14 2.22 0.49
CA GLU A 217 12.55 2.57 0.26
C GLU A 217 13.39 2.33 1.51
N LEU A 218 12.92 2.75 2.69
CA LEU A 218 13.60 2.53 3.97
C LEU A 218 13.85 1.04 4.21
N GLU A 219 12.85 0.18 4.02
CA GLU A 219 12.97 -1.27 4.15
C GLU A 219 14.05 -1.85 3.22
N HIS A 220 14.04 -1.43 1.94
CA HIS A 220 15.04 -1.86 0.97
C HIS A 220 16.45 -1.37 1.32
N VAL A 221 16.58 -0.14 1.80
CA VAL A 221 17.88 0.42 2.22
C VAL A 221 18.44 -0.36 3.40
N ILE A 222 17.63 -0.62 4.44
CA ILE A 222 18.07 -1.40 5.62
C ILE A 222 18.44 -2.85 5.21
N SER A 223 17.66 -3.48 4.34
CA SER A 223 17.97 -4.84 3.88
C SER A 223 19.30 -4.89 3.10
N ARG A 224 19.52 -3.94 2.19
CA ARG A 224 20.79 -3.83 1.45
C ARG A 224 21.97 -3.51 2.37
N ALA A 225 21.79 -2.61 3.33
CA ALA A 225 22.81 -2.26 4.30
C ALA A 225 23.23 -3.47 5.15
N THR A 226 22.27 -4.27 5.56
CA THR A 226 22.54 -5.51 6.30
C THR A 226 23.39 -6.49 5.48
N LEU A 227 23.08 -6.68 4.19
CA LEU A 227 23.86 -7.55 3.31
C LEU A 227 25.30 -7.02 3.10
N LYS A 228 25.46 -5.68 2.91
CA LYS A 228 26.78 -5.07 2.80
C LYS A 228 27.62 -5.24 4.07
N ALA A 229 27.02 -5.04 5.23
CA ALA A 229 27.70 -5.22 6.52
C ALA A 229 28.11 -6.69 6.75
N ILE A 230 27.29 -7.67 6.34
CA ILE A 230 27.68 -9.09 6.36
C ILE A 230 28.87 -9.34 5.43
N GLY A 231 28.83 -8.80 4.20
CA GLY A 231 29.93 -8.94 3.24
C GLY A 231 31.25 -8.32 3.72
N ARG A 232 31.18 -7.14 4.36
CA ARG A 232 32.33 -6.49 4.97
C ARG A 232 32.95 -7.33 6.08
N ARG A 233 32.13 -8.08 6.83
CA ARG A 233 32.57 -8.99 7.90
C ARG A 233 33.30 -10.23 7.38
N GLN A 234 33.03 -10.68 6.17
CA GLN A 234 33.73 -11.82 5.54
C GLN A 234 35.18 -11.42 5.23
N GLY A 235 36.08 -11.64 6.17
CA GLY A 235 37.49 -11.29 6.07
C GLY A 235 38.05 -10.48 7.24
N HIS A 236 37.22 -10.10 8.19
CA HIS A 236 37.62 -9.41 9.40
C HIS A 236 37.30 -10.24 10.67
N PRO A 237 38.08 -10.12 11.77
CA PRO A 237 37.79 -10.79 13.01
C PRO A 237 36.41 -10.41 13.52
N VAL A 238 35.71 -11.40 14.07
CA VAL A 238 34.39 -11.21 14.70
C VAL A 238 34.52 -10.22 15.84
N GLU A 239 33.71 -9.17 15.86
CA GLU A 239 33.65 -8.26 16.99
C GLU A 239 33.39 -9.04 18.28
N PRO A 240 34.02 -8.65 19.43
CA PRO A 240 33.95 -9.42 20.70
C PRO A 240 32.51 -9.67 21.17
N ASP A 241 31.57 -8.77 20.86
CA ASP A 241 30.15 -8.86 21.23
C ASP A 241 29.29 -9.65 20.23
N GLY A 242 29.85 -10.01 19.05
CA GLY A 242 29.13 -10.69 17.98
C GLY A 242 28.03 -9.87 17.31
N ILE A 243 27.97 -8.55 17.58
CA ILE A 243 26.96 -7.63 17.03
C ILE A 243 27.45 -7.07 15.71
N LEU A 244 26.65 -7.16 14.66
CA LEU A 244 26.89 -6.51 13.36
C LEU A 244 26.37 -5.07 13.42
N ARG A 245 27.20 -4.09 13.03
CA ARG A 245 26.87 -2.68 13.09
C ARG A 245 26.68 -2.12 11.68
N LEU A 246 25.55 -1.44 11.48
CA LEU A 246 25.22 -0.73 10.24
C LEU A 246 25.70 0.71 10.36
N THR A 247 26.62 1.09 9.50
CA THR A 247 27.17 2.46 9.39
C THR A 247 26.49 3.23 8.27
N VAL A 248 26.68 4.55 8.22
CA VAL A 248 26.17 5.39 7.13
C VAL A 248 26.67 4.91 5.76
N ALA A 249 27.90 4.39 5.67
CA ALA A 249 28.46 3.85 4.43
C ALA A 249 27.69 2.62 3.90
N ASP A 250 27.09 1.81 4.78
CA ASP A 250 26.28 0.66 4.41
C ASP A 250 24.92 1.10 3.82
N LEU A 251 24.35 2.23 4.28
CA LEU A 251 23.06 2.75 3.79
C LEU A 251 23.13 3.18 2.32
N GLY A 252 24.27 3.70 1.86
CA GLY A 252 24.50 4.08 0.47
C GLY A 252 24.60 5.58 0.24
N ARG A 253 25.03 5.96 -1.00
CA ARG A 253 25.35 7.36 -1.34
C ARG A 253 24.17 8.32 -1.23
N ASP A 254 22.98 7.87 -1.52
CA ASP A 254 21.77 8.72 -1.51
C ASP A 254 21.48 9.23 -0.09
N CYS A 255 21.61 8.36 0.93
CA CYS A 255 21.46 8.74 2.33
C CYS A 255 22.63 9.59 2.85
N ILE A 256 23.83 9.44 2.28
CA ILE A 256 25.02 10.22 2.68
C ILE A 256 24.92 11.67 2.18
N SER A 257 24.46 11.87 0.93
CA SER A 257 24.38 13.20 0.31
C SER A 257 23.36 14.13 1.00
N ALA A 258 22.34 13.58 1.63
CA ALA A 258 21.35 14.36 2.38
C ALA A 258 21.84 14.85 3.74
N THR A 259 22.95 14.30 4.24
CA THR A 259 23.53 14.63 5.58
C THR A 259 24.54 15.77 5.52
N ILE A 260 24.95 16.20 4.31
CA ILE A 260 25.87 17.33 4.12
C ILE A 260 25.00 18.58 3.89
N PRO A 261 24.93 19.54 4.83
CA PRO A 261 24.29 20.83 4.54
C PRO A 261 25.01 21.47 3.34
N PRO A 262 24.29 22.19 2.44
CA PRO A 262 24.95 22.93 1.38
C PRO A 262 25.98 23.85 2.02
N ALA A 263 27.21 23.84 1.49
CA ALA A 263 28.29 24.73 1.94
C ALA A 263 27.83 26.19 1.86
N PRO A 264 28.21 27.03 2.84
CA PRO A 264 27.71 28.43 2.96
C PRO A 264 28.09 29.29 1.76
#